data_81ba380b7bf06fbbcb56c3e5973a0461
#
_entry.id   81ba380b7bf06fbbcb56c3e5973a0461
#
_cell.length_a   1.000
_cell.length_b   1.000
_cell.length_c   1.000
_cell.angle_alpha   90.00
_cell.angle_beta   90.00
_cell.angle_gamma   90.00
#
_symmetry.space_group_name_H-M   'P 1'
#
loop_
_entity.id
_entity.type
_entity.pdbx_description
1 polymer ?
#
loop_
_entity_poly.entity_id
_entity_poly.type
_entity_poly.pdbx_seq_one_letter_code
_entity_poly.pdbx_strand_id
1 'polypeptide(L)'
;MSPHWLPKKEMTEEDIKLQFITPAIQQKWGLDSITMETKVKLTDGMISLKGNTPVREAPKKADYVLYLCANNPIAIVEAKDNNHPVSGGLQQAKEYAKMLDVPFAYSSNGDAFCEFDRLTGVEREFPLEEFPSPDELKARYKRESNSGKGLTPEEEAAILQPYYSGQNTYPPRYYQRVAINRTIDSIARG
;
A
#
# COMPACT_ATOMS: atom_id res chain seq x y z
N MET A 1 -7.95 -14.94 -24.20
CA MET A 1 -8.55 -13.67 -24.70
C MET A 1 -9.78 -13.40 -23.86
N SER A 2 -9.72 -12.42 -22.96
CA SER A 2 -10.91 -11.97 -22.26
C SER A 2 -11.86 -11.33 -23.28
N PRO A 3 -13.17 -11.58 -23.22
CA PRO A 3 -14.10 -10.94 -24.13
C PRO A 3 -14.19 -9.44 -23.80
N HIS A 4 -13.45 -8.62 -24.55
CA HIS A 4 -13.53 -7.16 -24.48
C HIS A 4 -14.82 -6.65 -25.15
N TRP A 5 -15.97 -7.14 -24.68
CA TRP A 5 -17.26 -6.74 -25.23
C TRP A 5 -18.02 -5.75 -24.36
N LEU A 6 -17.55 -5.53 -23.10
CA LEU A 6 -18.10 -4.47 -22.24
C LEU A 6 -17.26 -3.20 -22.35
N PRO A 7 -17.89 -2.04 -22.58
CA PRO A 7 -17.21 -0.77 -22.44
C PRO A 7 -16.65 -0.61 -21.04
N LYS A 8 -15.46 -0.08 -20.90
CA LYS A 8 -14.74 0.06 -19.63
C LYS A 8 -15.57 0.76 -18.55
N LYS A 9 -16.41 1.74 -18.94
CA LYS A 9 -17.33 2.45 -18.02
C LYS A 9 -18.51 1.63 -17.52
N GLU A 10 -18.79 0.49 -18.13
CA GLU A 10 -19.82 -0.45 -17.69
C GLU A 10 -19.24 -1.59 -16.84
N MET A 11 -17.91 -1.64 -16.70
CA MET A 11 -17.21 -2.62 -15.88
C MET A 11 -17.35 -2.28 -14.40
N THR A 12 -17.44 -3.31 -13.57
CA THR A 12 -17.38 -3.16 -12.12
C THR A 12 -15.96 -2.83 -11.67
N GLU A 13 -15.80 -2.35 -10.44
CA GLU A 13 -14.49 -2.13 -9.84
C GLU A 13 -13.63 -3.41 -9.85
N GLU A 14 -14.26 -4.58 -9.61
CA GLU A 14 -13.57 -5.88 -9.66
C GLU A 14 -13.09 -6.23 -11.07
N ASP A 15 -13.88 -5.91 -12.12
CA ASP A 15 -13.44 -6.10 -13.50
C ASP A 15 -12.26 -5.19 -13.83
N ILE A 16 -12.29 -3.93 -13.38
CA ILE A 16 -11.20 -2.97 -13.55
C ILE A 16 -9.94 -3.45 -12.82
N LYS A 17 -10.06 -3.94 -11.59
CA LYS A 17 -8.94 -4.55 -10.85
C LYS A 17 -8.34 -5.71 -11.63
N LEU A 18 -9.17 -6.65 -12.05
CA LEU A 18 -8.73 -7.89 -12.70
C LEU A 18 -8.08 -7.65 -14.06
N GLN A 19 -8.66 -6.76 -14.87
CA GLN A 19 -8.27 -6.61 -16.28
C GLN A 19 -7.19 -5.56 -16.50
N PHE A 20 -7.06 -4.56 -15.63
CA PHE A 20 -6.17 -3.42 -15.85
C PHE A 20 -5.18 -3.21 -14.70
N ILE A 21 -5.66 -3.07 -13.46
CA ILE A 21 -4.80 -2.68 -12.33
C ILE A 21 -3.89 -3.83 -11.90
N THR A 22 -4.46 -5.02 -11.66
CA THR A 22 -3.67 -6.20 -11.24
C THR A 22 -2.59 -6.55 -12.26
N PRO A 23 -2.89 -6.66 -13.58
CA PRO A 23 -1.85 -6.93 -14.57
C PRO A 23 -0.75 -5.87 -14.62
N ALA A 24 -1.09 -4.58 -14.50
CA ALA A 24 -0.11 -3.51 -14.48
C ALA A 24 0.87 -3.63 -13.30
N ILE A 25 0.35 -3.93 -12.11
CA ILE A 25 1.19 -4.16 -10.92
C ILE A 25 2.04 -5.42 -11.12
N GLN A 26 1.46 -6.52 -11.58
CA GLN A 26 2.13 -7.80 -11.73
C GLN A 26 3.23 -7.82 -12.81
N GLN A 27 3.25 -6.87 -13.74
CA GLN A 27 4.35 -6.74 -14.70
C GLN A 27 5.71 -6.54 -14.02
N LYS A 28 5.74 -5.93 -12.84
CA LYS A 28 6.97 -5.57 -12.12
C LYS A 28 7.04 -6.18 -10.71
N TRP A 29 5.92 -6.62 -10.16
CA TRP A 29 5.82 -7.16 -8.79
C TRP A 29 5.50 -8.63 -8.80
N GLY A 30 6.26 -9.43 -8.04
CA GLY A 30 5.96 -10.85 -7.81
C GLY A 30 4.69 -11.02 -6.97
N LEU A 31 3.97 -12.12 -7.20
CA LEU A 31 2.72 -12.43 -6.47
C LEU A 31 2.91 -12.48 -4.96
N ASP A 32 4.07 -12.93 -4.48
CA ASP A 32 4.40 -13.02 -3.05
C ASP A 32 4.56 -11.65 -2.37
N SER A 33 4.79 -10.62 -3.18
CA SER A 33 4.94 -9.23 -2.72
C SER A 33 3.65 -8.42 -2.75
N ILE A 34 2.53 -9.03 -3.16
CA ILE A 34 1.23 -8.39 -3.29
C ILE A 34 0.24 -9.08 -2.37
N THR A 35 -0.48 -8.32 -1.53
CA THR A 35 -1.66 -8.84 -0.83
C THR A 35 -2.90 -8.07 -1.26
N MET A 36 -3.98 -8.80 -1.51
CA MET A 36 -5.28 -8.24 -1.90
C MET A 36 -6.27 -8.29 -0.72
N GLU A 37 -7.34 -7.58 -0.85
CA GLU A 37 -8.46 -7.33 0.08
C GLU A 37 -8.79 -8.44 1.11
N THR A 38 -8.74 -9.68 0.68
CA THR A 38 -9.10 -10.84 1.52
C THR A 38 -8.10 -11.11 2.65
N LYS A 39 -6.87 -10.56 2.56
CA LYS A 39 -5.76 -10.85 3.49
C LYS A 39 -5.36 -9.66 4.37
N VAL A 40 -5.79 -8.44 4.06
CA VAL A 40 -5.35 -7.23 4.77
C VAL A 40 -6.54 -6.58 5.48
N LYS A 41 -6.68 -6.87 6.76
CA LYS A 41 -7.53 -6.07 7.65
C LYS A 41 -6.68 -4.93 8.20
N LEU A 42 -6.94 -3.70 7.78
CA LEU A 42 -6.24 -2.52 8.30
C LEU A 42 -6.63 -2.20 9.74
N THR A 43 -7.87 -2.53 10.11
CA THR A 43 -8.35 -2.42 11.50
C THR A 43 -9.23 -3.64 11.82
N ASP A 44 -9.18 -4.11 13.06
CA ASP A 44 -10.19 -5.07 13.58
C ASP A 44 -11.49 -4.36 14.03
N GLY A 45 -11.77 -3.18 13.44
CA GLY A 45 -12.80 -2.26 13.86
C GLY A 45 -12.32 -1.35 14.99
N MET A 46 -12.10 -0.07 14.68
CA MET A 46 -11.80 0.95 15.69
C MET A 46 -13.01 1.11 16.61
N ILE A 47 -12.76 1.16 17.91
CA ILE A 47 -13.82 1.49 18.87
C ILE A 47 -13.95 3.02 18.87
N SER A 48 -15.07 3.53 18.38
CA SER A 48 -15.44 4.93 18.45
C SER A 48 -16.57 5.12 19.48
N LEU A 49 -16.66 6.31 20.06
CA LEU A 49 -17.76 6.68 20.94
C LEU A 49 -18.82 7.42 20.13
N LYS A 50 -20.02 6.82 20.00
CA LYS A 50 -21.22 7.55 19.55
C LYS A 50 -22.00 7.98 20.78
N GLY A 51 -21.81 9.25 21.20
CA GLY A 51 -22.22 9.69 22.54
C GLY A 51 -21.43 8.95 23.62
N ASN A 52 -22.10 8.30 24.58
CA ASN A 52 -21.45 7.50 25.64
C ASN A 52 -21.40 5.99 25.32
N THR A 53 -21.78 5.57 24.11
CA THR A 53 -21.81 4.14 23.76
C THR A 53 -20.62 3.80 22.89
N PRO A 54 -19.76 2.83 23.29
CA PRO A 54 -18.68 2.34 22.44
C PRO A 54 -19.26 1.55 21.25
N VAL A 55 -18.94 1.98 20.05
CA VAL A 55 -19.34 1.30 18.80
C VAL A 55 -18.09 0.82 18.09
N ARG A 56 -18.08 -0.46 17.73
CA ARG A 56 -17.00 -1.02 16.91
C ARG A 56 -17.29 -0.69 15.43
N GLU A 57 -16.42 0.05 14.81
CA GLU A 57 -16.50 0.34 13.36
C GLU A 57 -16.18 -0.91 12.53
N ALA A 58 -16.69 -0.94 11.29
CA ALA A 58 -16.35 -2.02 10.35
C ALA A 58 -14.83 -2.04 10.07
N PRO A 59 -14.22 -3.22 9.93
CA PRO A 59 -12.81 -3.32 9.59
C PRO A 59 -12.57 -2.72 8.19
N LYS A 60 -11.57 -1.85 8.07
CA LYS A 60 -11.13 -1.28 6.81
C LYS A 60 -10.19 -2.26 6.11
N LYS A 61 -10.30 -2.36 4.79
CA LYS A 61 -9.44 -3.19 3.94
C LYS A 61 -8.89 -2.32 2.81
N ALA A 62 -7.62 -2.50 2.46
CA ALA A 62 -7.05 -1.91 1.26
C ALA A 62 -7.20 -2.88 0.09
N ASP A 63 -7.39 -2.37 -1.13
CA ASP A 63 -7.47 -3.23 -2.31
C ASP A 63 -6.15 -3.98 -2.53
N TYR A 64 -5.02 -3.26 -2.44
CA TYR A 64 -3.69 -3.87 -2.52
C TYR A 64 -2.75 -3.27 -1.49
N VAL A 65 -1.90 -4.13 -0.93
CA VAL A 65 -0.71 -3.73 -0.17
C VAL A 65 0.51 -4.39 -0.80
N LEU A 66 1.53 -3.60 -1.09
CA LEU A 66 2.77 -4.05 -1.72
C LEU A 66 3.88 -4.09 -0.69
N TYR A 67 4.68 -5.16 -0.73
CA TYR A 67 5.72 -5.45 0.25
C TYR A 67 7.10 -5.57 -0.42
N LEU A 68 8.12 -4.92 0.12
CA LEU A 68 9.52 -5.13 -0.28
C LEU A 68 10.06 -6.47 0.24
N CYS A 69 9.66 -6.84 1.45
CA CYS A 69 9.95 -8.13 2.06
C CYS A 69 8.87 -8.46 3.10
N ALA A 70 8.90 -9.65 3.68
CA ALA A 70 7.95 -10.06 4.71
C ALA A 70 7.85 -9.03 5.84
N ASN A 71 6.62 -8.63 6.16
CA ASN A 71 6.30 -7.63 7.19
C ASN A 71 6.75 -6.19 6.92
N ASN A 72 7.30 -5.88 5.73
CA ASN A 72 7.71 -4.53 5.35
C ASN A 72 6.89 -4.01 4.16
N PRO A 73 5.67 -3.51 4.40
CA PRO A 73 4.86 -2.89 3.36
C PRO A 73 5.47 -1.56 2.92
N ILE A 74 5.39 -1.26 1.62
CA ILE A 74 5.97 -0.06 1.03
C ILE A 74 4.91 0.83 0.38
N ALA A 75 3.82 0.25 -0.10
CA ALA A 75 2.79 0.97 -0.83
C ALA A 75 1.39 0.41 -0.61
N ILE A 76 0.39 1.28 -0.77
CA ILE A 76 -1.04 0.99 -0.84
C ILE A 76 -1.54 1.36 -2.23
N VAL A 77 -2.44 0.55 -2.80
CA VAL A 77 -3.18 0.91 -4.00
C VAL A 77 -4.67 0.74 -3.74
N GLU A 78 -5.45 1.76 -4.04
CA GLU A 78 -6.91 1.77 -4.01
C GLU A 78 -7.45 1.80 -5.44
N ALA A 79 -8.38 0.92 -5.74
CA ALA A 79 -9.05 0.84 -7.01
C ALA A 79 -10.37 1.62 -7.00
N LYS A 80 -10.78 2.06 -8.17
CA LYS A 80 -12.12 2.58 -8.46
C LYS A 80 -12.58 2.08 -9.82
N ASP A 81 -13.89 2.02 -10.02
CA ASP A 81 -14.44 1.81 -11.36
C ASP A 81 -14.10 2.99 -12.29
N ASN A 82 -14.26 2.78 -13.59
CA ASN A 82 -13.87 3.76 -14.61
C ASN A 82 -14.82 4.96 -14.73
N ASN A 83 -15.85 5.07 -13.88
CA ASN A 83 -16.70 6.27 -13.78
C ASN A 83 -16.12 7.30 -12.79
N HIS A 84 -15.15 6.91 -11.99
CA HIS A 84 -14.42 7.79 -11.10
C HIS A 84 -13.16 8.35 -11.76
N PRO A 85 -12.68 9.53 -11.35
CA PRO A 85 -11.37 10.02 -11.79
C PRO A 85 -10.24 9.09 -11.27
N VAL A 86 -9.07 9.14 -11.92
CA VAL A 86 -7.89 8.35 -11.52
C VAL A 86 -7.54 8.58 -10.04
N SER A 87 -7.68 9.82 -9.56
CA SER A 87 -7.45 10.20 -8.16
C SER A 87 -8.60 9.86 -7.20
N GLY A 88 -9.69 9.24 -7.67
CA GLY A 88 -10.92 9.04 -6.89
C GLY A 88 -10.74 8.24 -5.60
N GLY A 89 -9.76 7.33 -5.55
CA GLY A 89 -9.41 6.55 -4.37
C GLY A 89 -8.24 7.12 -3.56
N LEU A 90 -7.58 8.20 -4.03
CA LEU A 90 -6.31 8.65 -3.47
C LEU A 90 -6.41 9.09 -2.01
N GLN A 91 -7.50 9.76 -1.61
CA GLN A 91 -7.69 10.17 -0.21
C GLN A 91 -7.79 8.95 0.72
N GLN A 92 -8.50 7.92 0.29
CA GLN A 92 -8.61 6.65 1.01
C GLN A 92 -7.25 5.94 1.10
N ALA A 93 -6.51 5.90 -0.01
CA ALA A 93 -5.15 5.35 -0.05
C ALA A 93 -4.19 6.08 0.90
N LYS A 94 -4.26 7.42 0.98
CA LYS A 94 -3.48 8.25 1.93
C LYS A 94 -3.79 7.91 3.39
N GLU A 95 -5.07 7.73 3.73
CA GLU A 95 -5.47 7.34 5.09
C GLU A 95 -4.91 5.96 5.46
N TYR A 96 -4.99 5.01 4.54
CA TYR A 96 -4.46 3.66 4.74
C TYR A 96 -2.93 3.64 4.80
N ALA A 97 -2.28 4.42 3.95
CA ALA A 97 -0.82 4.58 4.00
C ALA A 97 -0.36 5.16 5.34
N LYS A 98 -1.12 6.12 5.91
CA LYS A 98 -0.85 6.63 7.26
C LYS A 98 -1.05 5.58 8.34
N MET A 99 -2.10 4.75 8.24
CA MET A 99 -2.37 3.67 9.21
C MET A 99 -1.28 2.60 9.21
N LEU A 100 -0.82 2.19 8.02
CA LEU A 100 0.22 1.18 7.87
C LEU A 100 1.65 1.75 7.94
N ASP A 101 1.76 3.08 8.03
CA ASP A 101 3.04 3.81 8.02
C ASP A 101 3.89 3.51 6.80
N VAL A 102 3.26 3.46 5.62
CA VAL A 102 3.95 3.24 4.34
C VAL A 102 4.15 4.55 3.58
N PRO A 103 5.23 4.69 2.81
CA PRO A 103 5.58 5.95 2.14
C PRO A 103 4.73 6.26 0.90
N PHE A 104 4.22 5.25 0.18
CA PHE A 104 3.57 5.48 -1.11
C PHE A 104 2.10 5.08 -1.08
N ALA A 105 1.25 5.96 -1.61
CA ALA A 105 -0.19 5.73 -1.77
C ALA A 105 -0.58 5.94 -3.23
N TYR A 106 -1.34 5.02 -3.79
CA TYR A 106 -1.80 5.05 -5.17
C TYR A 106 -3.31 4.93 -5.25
N SER A 107 -3.88 5.53 -6.29
CA SER A 107 -5.24 5.30 -6.74
C SER A 107 -5.24 4.99 -8.25
N SER A 108 -6.17 4.16 -8.71
CA SER A 108 -6.35 3.87 -10.13
C SER A 108 -7.81 3.56 -10.44
N ASN A 109 -8.27 4.02 -11.62
CA ASN A 109 -9.53 3.62 -12.22
C ASN A 109 -9.34 2.72 -13.45
N GLY A 110 -8.14 2.18 -13.62
CA GLY A 110 -7.74 1.35 -14.75
C GLY A 110 -7.29 2.12 -16.00
N ASP A 111 -7.30 3.46 -16.01
CA ASP A 111 -6.73 4.26 -17.11
C ASP A 111 -5.29 4.67 -16.82
N ALA A 112 -5.02 5.06 -15.58
CA ALA A 112 -3.73 5.51 -15.10
C ALA A 112 -3.61 5.26 -13.60
N PHE A 113 -2.45 5.57 -13.02
CA PHE A 113 -2.24 5.67 -11.58
C PHE A 113 -2.07 7.11 -11.16
N CYS A 114 -2.65 7.48 -10.02
CA CYS A 114 -2.36 8.71 -9.30
C CYS A 114 -1.61 8.35 -8.01
N GLU A 115 -0.40 8.85 -7.87
CA GLU A 115 0.49 8.61 -6.73
C GLU A 115 0.49 9.78 -5.76
N PHE A 116 0.57 9.50 -4.48
CA PHE A 116 1.00 10.43 -3.44
C PHE A 116 2.24 9.86 -2.74
N ASP A 117 3.34 10.56 -2.83
CA ASP A 117 4.58 10.27 -2.12
C ASP A 117 4.58 11.03 -0.79
N ARG A 118 4.46 10.29 0.33
CA ARG A 118 4.42 10.87 1.69
C ARG A 118 5.77 11.43 2.14
N LEU A 119 6.87 11.01 1.53
CA LEU A 119 8.22 11.47 1.89
C LEU A 119 8.48 12.88 1.37
N THR A 120 7.98 13.17 0.17
CA THR A 120 8.17 14.46 -0.53
C THR A 120 6.92 15.35 -0.51
N GLY A 121 5.74 14.77 -0.27
CA GLY A 121 4.45 15.46 -0.37
C GLY A 121 3.96 15.66 -1.81
N VAL A 122 4.63 15.07 -2.80
CA VAL A 122 4.31 15.25 -4.22
C VAL A 122 3.22 14.30 -4.66
N GLU A 123 2.29 14.81 -5.47
CA GLU A 123 1.30 14.03 -6.23
C GLU A 123 1.66 14.04 -7.70
N ARG A 124 1.46 12.89 -8.38
CA ARG A 124 1.64 12.78 -9.82
C ARG A 124 0.72 11.71 -10.40
N GLU A 125 0.36 11.88 -11.68
CA GLU A 125 -0.38 10.90 -12.46
C GLU A 125 0.51 10.35 -13.58
N PHE A 126 0.40 9.05 -13.87
CA PHE A 126 1.20 8.38 -14.90
C PHE A 126 0.44 7.15 -15.45
N PRO A 127 0.79 6.72 -16.70
CA PRO A 127 0.17 5.55 -17.33
C PRO A 127 0.35 4.25 -16.55
N LEU A 128 -0.51 3.26 -16.80
CA LEU A 128 -0.48 1.97 -16.10
C LEU A 128 0.87 1.25 -16.25
N GLU A 129 1.49 1.30 -17.41
CA GLU A 129 2.76 0.67 -17.75
C GLU A 129 3.96 1.28 -17.02
N GLU A 130 3.81 2.50 -16.51
CA GLU A 130 4.84 3.19 -15.74
C GLU A 130 4.76 2.91 -14.24
N PHE A 131 3.88 2.00 -13.79
CA PHE A 131 3.82 1.66 -12.38
C PHE A 131 5.20 1.24 -11.85
N PRO A 132 5.68 1.83 -10.72
CA PRO A 132 7.06 1.63 -10.28
C PRO A 132 7.32 0.19 -9.82
N SER A 133 8.55 -0.29 -10.06
CA SER A 133 9.03 -1.58 -9.59
C SER A 133 9.38 -1.54 -8.09
N PRO A 134 9.54 -2.72 -7.44
CA PRO A 134 10.04 -2.80 -6.05
C PRO A 134 11.36 -2.06 -5.85
N ASP A 135 12.30 -2.22 -6.79
CA ASP A 135 13.62 -1.60 -6.70
C ASP A 135 13.55 -0.08 -6.85
N GLU A 136 12.66 0.44 -7.73
CA GLU A 136 12.43 1.88 -7.85
C GLU A 136 11.83 2.47 -6.56
N LEU A 137 10.85 1.82 -5.95
CA LEU A 137 10.27 2.30 -4.69
C LEU A 137 11.25 2.19 -3.53
N LYS A 138 12.04 1.11 -3.48
CA LYS A 138 13.12 0.95 -2.50
C LYS A 138 14.17 2.05 -2.64
N ALA A 139 14.61 2.35 -3.86
CA ALA A 139 15.58 3.40 -4.13
C ALA A 139 15.07 4.80 -3.75
N ARG A 140 13.78 5.07 -4.04
CA ARG A 140 13.12 6.32 -3.63
C ARG A 140 13.01 6.42 -2.10
N TYR A 141 12.54 5.36 -1.44
CA TYR A 141 12.46 5.31 0.02
C TYR A 141 13.83 5.57 0.65
N LYS A 142 14.88 4.90 0.14
CA LYS A 142 16.25 5.10 0.62
C LYS A 142 16.71 6.56 0.46
N ARG A 143 16.49 7.17 -0.71
CA ARG A 143 16.95 8.52 -1.03
C ARG A 143 16.19 9.59 -0.25
N GLU A 144 14.87 9.49 -0.17
CA GLU A 144 14.00 10.52 0.39
C GLU A 144 13.81 10.41 1.92
N SER A 145 14.24 9.30 2.53
CA SER A 145 14.20 9.12 3.97
C SER A 145 15.08 10.16 4.71
N ASN A 146 14.84 10.35 6.00
CA ASN A 146 15.57 11.31 6.83
C ASN A 146 15.49 12.77 6.29
N SER A 147 14.31 13.17 5.79
CA SER A 147 14.11 14.49 5.17
C SER A 147 15.07 14.74 4.01
N GLY A 148 15.25 13.73 3.16
CA GLY A 148 16.09 13.79 1.98
C GLY A 148 17.61 13.57 2.22
N LYS A 149 18.01 13.26 3.44
CA LYS A 149 19.40 12.87 3.75
C LYS A 149 19.75 11.44 3.32
N GLY A 150 18.70 10.63 3.10
CA GLY A 150 18.82 9.23 2.73
C GLY A 150 19.09 8.30 3.90
N LEU A 151 19.18 7.01 3.61
CA LEU A 151 19.56 5.95 4.56
C LEU A 151 21.02 5.53 4.31
N THR A 152 21.75 5.31 5.40
CA THR A 152 23.05 4.62 5.32
C THR A 152 22.84 3.15 4.98
N PRO A 153 23.90 2.41 4.54
CA PRO A 153 23.80 0.97 4.32
C PRO A 153 23.39 0.19 5.58
N GLU A 154 23.84 0.61 6.75
CA GLU A 154 23.53 0.00 8.04
C GLU A 154 22.07 0.23 8.43
N GLU A 155 21.55 1.45 8.27
CA GLU A 155 20.14 1.79 8.49
C GLU A 155 19.26 0.99 7.53
N GLU A 156 19.62 0.93 6.24
CA GLU A 156 18.89 0.15 5.24
C GLU A 156 18.85 -1.33 5.61
N ALA A 157 19.97 -1.92 5.98
CA ALA A 157 20.05 -3.32 6.36
C ALA A 157 19.18 -3.64 7.58
N ALA A 158 19.13 -2.75 8.57
CA ALA A 158 18.31 -2.93 9.76
C ALA A 158 16.80 -2.77 9.46
N ILE A 159 16.42 -1.72 8.74
CA ILE A 159 15.01 -1.36 8.45
C ILE A 159 14.35 -2.37 7.52
N LEU A 160 15.06 -2.82 6.49
CA LEU A 160 14.53 -3.73 5.47
C LEU A 160 14.78 -5.21 5.78
N GLN A 161 15.31 -5.55 6.94
CA GLN A 161 15.50 -6.93 7.33
C GLN A 161 14.15 -7.59 7.67
N PRO A 162 13.83 -8.75 7.06
CA PRO A 162 12.68 -9.54 7.48
C PRO A 162 12.88 -10.01 8.92
N TYR A 163 11.94 -9.73 9.79
CA TYR A 163 12.02 -10.27 11.14
C TYR A 163 11.32 -11.62 11.25
N TYR A 164 11.84 -12.44 12.12
CA TYR A 164 11.38 -13.81 12.35
C TYR A 164 9.99 -13.80 13.02
N SER A 165 9.02 -14.50 12.41
CA SER A 165 7.81 -14.94 13.07
C SER A 165 7.92 -16.46 13.26
N GLY A 166 7.93 -16.93 14.51
CA GLY A 166 8.10 -18.35 14.82
C GLY A 166 7.02 -19.23 14.14
N GLN A 167 7.34 -20.49 13.87
CA GLN A 167 6.50 -21.43 13.13
C GLN A 167 5.09 -21.63 13.74
N ASN A 168 4.91 -21.35 15.03
CA ASN A 168 3.65 -21.51 15.76
C ASN A 168 3.07 -20.18 16.26
N THR A 169 3.52 -19.03 15.76
CA THR A 169 3.03 -17.72 16.18
C THR A 169 2.05 -17.17 15.16
N TYR A 170 0.98 -16.55 15.67
CA TYR A 170 0.08 -15.77 14.81
C TYR A 170 0.86 -14.62 14.16
N PRO A 171 0.60 -14.29 12.87
CA PRO A 171 1.20 -13.15 12.24
C PRO A 171 0.87 -11.87 13.05
N PRO A 172 1.82 -10.94 13.20
CA PRO A 172 1.58 -9.73 13.97
C PRO A 172 0.44 -8.93 13.35
N ARG A 173 -0.43 -8.39 14.21
CA ARG A 173 -1.47 -7.46 13.77
C ARG A 173 -0.83 -6.20 13.18
N TYR A 174 -1.55 -5.50 12.31
CA TYR A 174 -1.02 -4.32 11.62
C TYR A 174 -0.37 -3.31 12.58
N TYR A 175 -0.99 -2.99 13.71
CA TYR A 175 -0.47 -2.04 14.69
C TYR A 175 0.79 -2.56 15.42
N GLN A 176 0.89 -3.87 15.65
CA GLN A 176 2.10 -4.49 16.20
C GLN A 176 3.24 -4.39 15.19
N ARG A 177 2.96 -4.67 13.90
CA ARG A 177 3.94 -4.52 12.82
C ARG A 177 4.40 -3.07 12.68
N VAL A 178 3.49 -2.11 12.70
CA VAL A 178 3.84 -0.68 12.68
C VAL A 178 4.71 -0.31 13.88
N ALA A 179 4.38 -0.79 15.08
CA ALA A 179 5.18 -0.53 16.28
C ALA A 179 6.59 -1.13 16.16
N ILE A 180 6.70 -2.38 15.71
CA ILE A 180 8.00 -3.06 15.49
C ILE A 180 8.83 -2.29 14.47
N ASN A 181 8.26 -1.98 13.29
CA ASN A 181 8.98 -1.30 12.22
C ASN A 181 9.44 0.10 12.66
N ARG A 182 8.61 0.87 13.36
CA ARG A 182 9.00 2.17 13.91
C ARG A 182 10.10 2.07 14.97
N THR A 183 10.06 1.04 15.81
CA THR A 183 11.10 0.81 16.82
C THR A 183 12.42 0.51 16.14
N ILE A 184 12.42 -0.39 15.14
CA ILE A 184 13.62 -0.72 14.35
C ILE A 184 14.15 0.54 13.66
N ASP A 185 13.28 1.30 13.00
CA ASP A 185 13.63 2.56 12.33
C ASP A 185 14.26 3.57 13.29
N SER A 186 13.68 3.74 14.48
CA SER A 186 14.21 4.65 15.50
C SER A 186 15.57 4.20 16.04
N ILE A 187 15.77 2.90 16.28
CA ILE A 187 17.05 2.36 16.75
C ILE A 187 18.12 2.49 15.65
N ALA A 188 17.77 2.20 14.40
CA ALA A 188 18.72 2.27 13.29
C ALA A 188 19.21 3.70 13.04
N ARG A 189 18.37 4.69 13.29
CA ARG A 189 18.72 6.12 13.06
C ARG A 189 19.35 6.83 14.25
N GLY A 190 19.40 6.20 15.44
CA GLY A 190 19.96 6.75 16.67
C GLY A 190 18.97 7.66 17.40
#